data_34a8380b0468499c2c4c91bcbf12ddf0
#
_entry.id   34a8380b0468499c2c4c91bcbf12ddf0
#
_cell.length_a   1.000
_cell.length_b   1.000
_cell.length_c   1.000
_cell.angle_alpha   90.00
_cell.angle_beta   90.00
_cell.angle_gamma   90.00
#
_symmetry.space_group_name_H-M   'P 1'
#
loop_
_entity.id
_entity.type
_entity.pdbx_description
1 polymer ?
#
loop_
_entity_poly.entity_id
_entity_poly.type
_entity_poly.pdbx_seq_one_letter_code
_entity_poly.pdbx_strand_id
1 'polypeptide(L)'
;VLPFATIIAEQLGNNPSFKTPIVESGGSSVGKKGVCDGTGTEFIDIGNASSRMKTGELEFCDKNGVTVTEIKVGYDGIVVAGSKSGQLLEISKSDLGKALTAMVPVDGVLVENPYKKWSDVNPNLPEIAIRVYGPPTTSGTRASFAEMVNQKGYCKKDAEAKAALKAAGQKDKSCRAMRTDGAYVEAGEQD
;
A
#
# COMPACT_ATOMS: atom_id res chain seq x y z
N VAL A 1 -11.02 6.80 -2.88
CA VAL A 1 -12.14 6.99 -1.91
C VAL A 1 -12.52 8.46 -1.78
N LEU A 2 -11.53 9.39 -1.71
CA LEU A 2 -11.78 10.82 -1.46
C LEU A 2 -12.82 11.46 -2.41
N PRO A 3 -12.75 11.31 -3.74
CA PRO A 3 -13.74 11.93 -4.64
C PRO A 3 -15.19 11.49 -4.35
N PHE A 4 -15.38 10.22 -4.01
CA PHE A 4 -16.71 9.68 -3.67
C PHE A 4 -17.20 10.23 -2.32
N ALA A 5 -16.32 10.32 -1.32
CA ALA A 5 -16.65 10.88 -0.01
C ALA A 5 -17.07 12.36 -0.12
N THR A 6 -16.38 13.13 -0.96
CA THR A 6 -16.72 14.55 -1.21
C THR A 6 -18.12 14.67 -1.85
N ILE A 7 -18.42 13.89 -2.88
CA ILE A 7 -19.76 13.91 -3.52
C ILE A 7 -20.87 13.55 -2.53
N ILE A 8 -20.64 12.52 -1.70
CA ILE A 8 -21.62 12.11 -0.68
C ILE A 8 -21.80 13.22 0.37
N ALA A 9 -20.72 13.87 0.81
CA ALA A 9 -20.78 14.97 1.76
C ALA A 9 -21.58 16.15 1.21
N GLU A 10 -21.36 16.52 -0.06
CA GLU A 10 -22.13 17.57 -0.73
C GLU A 10 -23.62 17.20 -0.82
N GLN A 11 -23.95 15.97 -1.18
CA GLN A 11 -25.33 15.50 -1.25
C GLN A 11 -26.01 15.50 0.12
N LEU A 12 -25.31 15.11 1.19
CA LEU A 12 -25.83 15.18 2.56
C LEU A 12 -26.02 16.64 3.00
N GLY A 13 -25.10 17.54 2.64
CA GLY A 13 -25.20 18.96 2.96
C GLY A 13 -26.37 19.66 2.27
N ASN A 14 -26.89 19.12 1.18
CA ASN A 14 -28.11 19.62 0.52
C ASN A 14 -29.40 19.23 1.28
N ASN A 15 -29.33 18.33 2.24
CA ASN A 15 -30.47 17.97 3.10
C ASN A 15 -30.47 18.84 4.34
N PRO A 16 -31.55 19.63 4.57
CA PRO A 16 -31.61 20.59 5.70
C PRO A 16 -31.56 19.92 7.08
N SER A 17 -31.75 18.62 7.17
CA SER A 17 -31.64 17.85 8.42
C SER A 17 -30.20 17.52 8.83
N PHE A 18 -29.22 17.76 7.97
CA PHE A 18 -27.81 17.46 8.22
C PHE A 18 -26.93 18.69 8.04
N LYS A 19 -25.88 18.80 8.84
CA LYS A 19 -24.77 19.70 8.52
C LYS A 19 -23.95 19.09 7.41
N THR A 20 -23.42 19.92 6.51
CA THR A 20 -22.49 19.44 5.48
C THR A 20 -21.26 18.82 6.13
N PRO A 21 -20.96 17.52 5.91
CA PRO A 21 -19.78 16.90 6.45
C PRO A 21 -18.50 17.54 5.92
N ILE A 22 -17.51 17.73 6.77
CA ILE A 22 -16.18 18.20 6.40
C ILE A 22 -15.37 16.96 5.95
N VAL A 23 -14.80 17.02 4.77
CA VAL A 23 -13.98 15.94 4.20
C VAL A 23 -12.54 16.41 4.08
N GLU A 24 -11.64 15.72 4.77
CA GLU A 24 -10.20 15.98 4.73
C GLU A 24 -9.43 14.80 4.13
N SER A 25 -8.36 15.10 3.40
CA SER A 25 -7.46 14.12 2.83
C SER A 25 -6.27 13.88 3.76
N GLY A 26 -5.95 12.62 4.05
CA GLY A 26 -4.80 12.26 4.88
C GLY A 26 -4.34 10.81 4.68
N GLY A 27 -5.06 10.07 3.83
CA GLY A 27 -4.82 8.65 3.60
C GLY A 27 -5.39 7.74 4.69
N SER A 28 -5.41 6.44 4.40
CA SER A 28 -6.07 5.42 5.23
C SER A 28 -5.55 5.36 6.67
N SER A 29 -4.26 5.57 6.88
CA SER A 29 -3.66 5.50 8.23
C SER A 29 -4.11 6.69 9.09
N VAL A 30 -4.24 7.87 8.50
CA VAL A 30 -4.73 9.08 9.18
C VAL A 30 -6.20 8.91 9.54
N GLY A 31 -7.04 8.46 8.60
CA GLY A 31 -8.45 8.21 8.85
C GLY A 31 -8.70 7.18 9.95
N LYS A 32 -7.96 6.06 9.93
CA LYS A 32 -8.05 5.01 10.95
C LYS A 32 -7.61 5.49 12.34
N LYS A 33 -6.51 6.27 12.39
CA LYS A 33 -6.03 6.82 13.65
C LYS A 33 -7.04 7.85 14.20
N GLY A 34 -7.47 8.79 13.36
CA GLY A 34 -8.33 9.88 13.77
C GLY A 34 -9.68 9.41 14.33
N VAL A 35 -10.31 8.38 13.75
CA VAL A 35 -11.56 7.81 14.30
C VAL A 35 -11.35 7.14 15.66
N CYS A 36 -10.11 6.79 16.01
CA CYS A 36 -9.75 6.17 17.29
C CYS A 36 -9.22 7.17 18.34
N ASP A 37 -9.03 8.44 17.99
CA ASP A 37 -8.45 9.43 18.92
C ASP A 37 -9.42 9.85 20.03
N GLY A 38 -10.75 9.65 19.86
CA GLY A 38 -11.74 9.93 20.89
C GLY A 38 -13.18 9.96 20.35
N THR A 39 -14.10 10.38 21.19
CA THR A 39 -15.53 10.54 20.88
C THR A 39 -15.96 11.96 21.23
N GLY A 40 -16.87 12.54 20.45
CA GLY A 40 -17.35 13.92 20.65
C GLY A 40 -17.17 14.76 19.38
N THR A 41 -17.66 15.99 19.43
CA THR A 41 -17.73 16.88 18.25
C THR A 41 -16.38 17.37 17.75
N GLU A 42 -15.32 17.22 18.54
CA GLU A 42 -13.93 17.57 18.20
C GLU A 42 -13.17 16.42 17.49
N PHE A 43 -13.76 15.23 17.44
CA PHE A 43 -13.14 14.06 16.80
C PHE A 43 -13.84 13.71 15.48
N ILE A 44 -13.16 12.94 14.63
CA ILE A 44 -13.76 12.53 13.37
C ILE A 44 -14.68 11.32 13.57
N ASP A 45 -15.86 11.37 12.94
CA ASP A 45 -16.88 10.32 13.02
C ASP A 45 -16.64 9.16 12.07
N ILE A 46 -16.05 9.44 10.89
CA ILE A 46 -15.88 8.48 9.81
C ILE A 46 -14.44 8.49 9.27
N GLY A 47 -13.76 7.36 9.38
CA GLY A 47 -12.45 7.13 8.80
C GLY A 47 -12.53 6.29 7.54
N ASN A 48 -12.31 6.89 6.36
CA ASN A 48 -12.24 6.15 5.10
C ASN A 48 -10.91 5.44 4.95
N ALA A 49 -10.93 4.17 4.55
CA ALA A 49 -9.73 3.37 4.37
C ALA A 49 -9.87 2.35 3.23
N SER A 50 -8.80 2.09 2.50
CA SER A 50 -8.71 1.04 1.47
C SER A 50 -8.26 -0.32 2.03
N SER A 51 -8.18 -0.46 3.35
CA SER A 51 -7.84 -1.74 4.01
C SER A 51 -8.50 -1.84 5.38
N ARG A 52 -8.75 -3.06 5.83
CA ARG A 52 -9.27 -3.34 7.18
C ARG A 52 -8.35 -2.79 8.26
N MET A 53 -8.93 -2.55 9.43
CA MET A 53 -8.16 -2.24 10.63
C MET A 53 -7.32 -3.44 11.06
N LYS A 54 -6.12 -3.16 11.52
CA LYS A 54 -5.21 -4.16 12.11
C LYS A 54 -5.47 -4.28 13.59
N THR A 55 -5.07 -5.40 14.20
CA THR A 55 -5.22 -5.64 15.64
C THR A 55 -4.69 -4.48 16.48
N GLY A 56 -3.49 -3.97 16.19
CA GLY A 56 -2.93 -2.84 16.95
C GLY A 56 -3.67 -1.51 16.76
N GLU A 57 -4.35 -1.31 15.61
CA GLU A 57 -5.22 -0.15 15.38
C GLU A 57 -6.50 -0.26 16.22
N LEU A 58 -7.08 -1.46 16.32
CA LEU A 58 -8.24 -1.73 17.18
C LEU A 58 -7.89 -1.59 18.68
N GLU A 59 -6.74 -2.12 19.10
CA GLU A 59 -6.24 -1.96 20.47
C GLU A 59 -6.03 -0.48 20.85
N PHE A 60 -5.66 0.35 19.89
CA PHE A 60 -5.54 1.80 20.10
C PHE A 60 -6.90 2.44 20.27
N CYS A 61 -7.92 2.07 19.47
CA CYS A 61 -9.29 2.53 19.67
C CYS A 61 -9.81 2.15 21.07
N ASP A 62 -9.65 0.87 21.46
CA ASP A 62 -10.10 0.36 22.74
C ASP A 62 -9.49 1.12 23.92
N LYS A 63 -8.20 1.46 23.85
CA LYS A 63 -7.51 2.27 24.87
C LYS A 63 -8.09 3.68 25.03
N ASN A 64 -8.63 4.23 23.95
CA ASN A 64 -9.27 5.55 23.94
C ASN A 64 -10.79 5.47 24.19
N GLY A 65 -11.33 4.29 24.50
CA GLY A 65 -12.75 4.08 24.76
C GLY A 65 -13.63 4.18 23.51
N VAL A 66 -13.03 4.00 22.32
CA VAL A 66 -13.75 4.09 21.04
C VAL A 66 -14.09 2.71 20.51
N THR A 67 -15.37 2.43 20.34
CA THR A 67 -15.84 1.22 19.64
C THR A 67 -16.05 1.53 18.18
N VAL A 68 -15.31 0.83 17.30
CA VAL A 68 -15.34 1.05 15.85
C VAL A 68 -16.22 0.02 15.15
N THR A 69 -17.07 0.49 14.26
CA THR A 69 -17.80 -0.37 13.32
C THR A 69 -17.18 -0.27 11.94
N GLU A 70 -16.71 -1.41 11.41
CA GLU A 70 -16.14 -1.49 10.06
C GLU A 70 -17.22 -1.82 9.02
N ILE A 71 -17.49 -0.89 8.11
CA ILE A 71 -18.48 -1.06 7.04
C ILE A 71 -17.72 -1.20 5.72
N LYS A 72 -17.83 -2.36 5.07
CA LYS A 72 -17.29 -2.58 3.74
C LYS A 72 -18.25 -2.07 2.67
N VAL A 73 -17.89 -1.00 2.01
CA VAL A 73 -18.72 -0.35 0.97
C VAL A 73 -18.46 -0.86 -0.45
N GLY A 74 -17.31 -1.53 -0.69
CA GLY A 74 -16.98 -2.05 -2.01
C GLY A 74 -15.59 -2.65 -2.09
N TYR A 75 -15.17 -2.95 -3.31
CA TYR A 75 -13.82 -3.39 -3.66
C TYR A 75 -13.20 -2.39 -4.62
N ASP A 76 -11.90 -2.22 -4.49
CA ASP A 76 -11.06 -1.43 -5.39
C ASP A 76 -9.97 -2.32 -5.99
N GLY A 77 -9.47 -1.96 -7.17
CA GLY A 77 -8.43 -2.69 -7.88
C GLY A 77 -7.16 -1.85 -8.01
N ILE A 78 -6.02 -2.47 -7.72
CA ILE A 78 -4.72 -1.86 -7.99
C ILE A 78 -4.26 -2.32 -9.37
N VAL A 79 -3.98 -1.35 -10.24
CA VAL A 79 -3.41 -1.59 -11.57
C VAL A 79 -1.98 -1.08 -11.62
N VAL A 80 -1.16 -1.75 -12.44
CA VAL A 80 0.15 -1.26 -12.82
C VAL A 80 0.06 -0.83 -14.28
N ALA A 81 0.33 0.41 -14.54
CA ALA A 81 0.22 1.00 -15.88
C ALA A 81 1.56 1.59 -16.32
N GLY A 82 1.81 1.59 -17.60
CA GLY A 82 2.93 2.27 -18.22
C GLY A 82 2.45 3.24 -19.30
N SER A 83 3.36 4.08 -19.79
CA SER A 83 3.06 4.98 -20.89
C SER A 83 2.66 4.17 -22.14
N LYS A 84 1.60 4.62 -22.83
CA LYS A 84 1.14 4.01 -24.09
C LYS A 84 2.22 4.06 -25.18
N SER A 85 3.09 5.05 -25.14
CA SER A 85 4.24 5.20 -26.04
C SER A 85 5.52 4.53 -25.54
N GLY A 86 5.49 3.96 -24.32
CA GLY A 86 6.62 3.24 -23.73
C GLY A 86 6.71 1.79 -24.21
N GLN A 87 7.80 1.14 -23.85
CA GLN A 87 7.96 -0.28 -24.12
C GLN A 87 6.98 -1.09 -23.25
N LEU A 88 6.25 -2.00 -23.87
CA LEU A 88 5.37 -2.92 -23.16
C LEU A 88 6.18 -3.84 -22.24
N LEU A 89 5.78 -3.91 -20.99
CA LEU A 89 6.38 -4.81 -19.99
C LEU A 89 5.39 -5.93 -19.65
N GLU A 90 5.70 -7.14 -20.07
CA GLU A 90 4.99 -8.34 -19.64
C GLU A 90 5.62 -8.91 -18.37
N ILE A 91 5.29 -8.31 -17.23
CA ILE A 91 5.87 -8.65 -15.93
C ILE A 91 4.90 -9.47 -15.06
N SER A 92 5.43 -10.47 -14.40
CA SER A 92 4.68 -11.22 -13.39
C SER A 92 4.64 -10.46 -12.05
N LYS A 93 3.71 -10.86 -11.17
CA LYS A 93 3.73 -10.34 -9.78
C LYS A 93 5.03 -10.66 -9.05
N SER A 94 5.68 -11.77 -9.39
CA SER A 94 6.97 -12.15 -8.82
C SER A 94 8.07 -11.23 -9.27
N ASP A 95 8.17 -10.95 -10.57
CA ASP A 95 9.16 -10.01 -11.13
C ASP A 95 8.99 -8.62 -10.52
N LEU A 96 7.74 -8.13 -10.47
CA LEU A 96 7.43 -6.83 -9.89
C LEU A 96 7.80 -6.77 -8.40
N GLY A 97 7.47 -7.81 -7.63
CA GLY A 97 7.83 -7.90 -6.21
C GLY A 97 9.34 -7.98 -6.00
N LYS A 98 10.05 -8.78 -6.79
CA LYS A 98 11.51 -8.89 -6.77
C LYS A 98 12.17 -7.55 -7.11
N ALA A 99 11.63 -6.83 -8.10
CA ALA A 99 12.14 -5.51 -8.50
C ALA A 99 12.01 -4.45 -7.38
N LEU A 100 10.96 -4.50 -6.57
CA LEU A 100 10.60 -3.41 -5.66
C LEU A 100 10.83 -3.70 -4.17
N THR A 101 11.08 -4.95 -3.78
CA THR A 101 11.41 -5.30 -2.39
C THR A 101 12.78 -4.74 -2.01
N ALA A 102 12.91 -4.23 -0.78
CA ALA A 102 14.16 -3.63 -0.28
C ALA A 102 15.31 -4.64 -0.23
N MET A 103 15.03 -5.86 0.20
CA MET A 103 16.03 -6.93 0.35
C MET A 103 15.67 -8.10 -0.57
N VAL A 104 16.64 -8.63 -1.27
CA VAL A 104 16.50 -9.80 -2.15
C VAL A 104 17.63 -10.80 -1.90
N PRO A 105 17.42 -12.10 -2.20
CA PRO A 105 18.51 -13.07 -2.13
C PRO A 105 19.46 -12.88 -3.32
N VAL A 106 20.75 -12.92 -3.01
CA VAL A 106 21.83 -13.09 -3.98
C VAL A 106 22.75 -14.15 -3.40
N ASP A 107 22.99 -15.21 -4.13
CA ASP A 107 23.80 -16.36 -3.67
C ASP A 107 23.36 -16.89 -2.30
N GLY A 108 22.06 -16.93 -2.05
CA GLY A 108 21.46 -17.42 -0.81
C GLY A 108 21.49 -16.47 0.38
N VAL A 109 22.06 -15.27 0.23
CA VAL A 109 22.15 -14.25 1.28
C VAL A 109 21.22 -13.08 0.97
N LEU A 110 20.49 -12.57 1.97
CA LEU A 110 19.70 -11.34 1.81
C LEU A 110 20.62 -10.12 1.75
N VAL A 111 20.53 -9.39 0.64
CA VAL A 111 21.25 -8.14 0.41
C VAL A 111 20.28 -7.04 0.03
N GLU A 112 20.71 -5.78 0.14
CA GLU A 112 19.97 -4.66 -0.46
C GLU A 112 19.78 -4.91 -1.94
N ASN A 113 18.59 -4.58 -2.46
CA ASN A 113 18.22 -4.90 -3.83
C ASN A 113 19.17 -4.27 -4.86
N PRO A 114 20.01 -5.07 -5.55
CA PRO A 114 21.02 -4.54 -6.47
C PRO A 114 20.49 -4.29 -7.88
N TYR A 115 19.27 -4.77 -8.21
CA TYR A 115 18.72 -4.73 -9.54
C TYR A 115 18.45 -3.29 -9.98
N LYS A 116 18.99 -2.88 -11.12
CA LYS A 116 18.83 -1.53 -11.68
C LYS A 116 17.95 -1.54 -12.94
N LYS A 117 17.93 -2.65 -13.66
CA LYS A 117 17.17 -2.83 -14.90
C LYS A 117 16.17 -3.97 -14.74
N TRP A 118 15.12 -3.98 -15.52
CA TRP A 118 14.17 -5.08 -15.54
C TRP A 118 14.81 -6.40 -15.96
N SER A 119 15.77 -6.36 -16.89
CA SER A 119 16.57 -7.52 -17.28
C SER A 119 17.41 -8.13 -16.15
N ASP A 120 17.78 -7.37 -15.13
CA ASP A 120 18.48 -7.90 -13.95
C ASP A 120 17.54 -8.74 -13.09
N VAL A 121 16.25 -8.44 -13.09
CA VAL A 121 15.22 -9.16 -12.35
C VAL A 121 14.85 -10.46 -13.06
N ASN A 122 14.67 -10.38 -14.37
CA ASN A 122 14.32 -11.48 -15.25
C ASN A 122 14.94 -11.22 -16.63
N PRO A 123 15.84 -12.10 -17.13
CA PRO A 123 16.53 -11.91 -18.40
C PRO A 123 15.61 -11.79 -19.63
N ASN A 124 14.35 -12.25 -19.52
CA ASN A 124 13.35 -12.12 -20.59
C ASN A 124 12.71 -10.73 -20.65
N LEU A 125 12.96 -9.88 -19.64
CA LEU A 125 12.47 -8.51 -19.62
C LEU A 125 13.44 -7.56 -20.32
N PRO A 126 12.97 -6.40 -20.81
CA PRO A 126 13.82 -5.47 -21.54
C PRO A 126 14.90 -4.83 -20.65
N GLU A 127 16.00 -4.45 -21.28
CA GLU A 127 17.14 -3.80 -20.64
C GLU A 127 16.89 -2.30 -20.40
N ILE A 128 15.83 -2.00 -19.66
CA ILE A 128 15.47 -0.63 -19.27
C ILE A 128 15.51 -0.47 -17.76
N ALA A 129 15.79 0.75 -17.30
CA ALA A 129 15.90 1.05 -15.87
C ALA A 129 14.57 0.79 -15.13
N ILE A 130 14.66 0.22 -13.93
CA ILE A 130 13.53 0.10 -13.04
C ILE A 130 13.21 1.49 -12.49
N ARG A 131 12.03 2.02 -12.82
CA ARG A 131 11.50 3.24 -12.24
C ARG A 131 9.99 3.12 -12.12
N VAL A 132 9.52 3.07 -10.89
CA VAL A 132 8.10 2.87 -10.58
C VAL A 132 7.64 3.99 -9.66
N TYR A 133 6.57 4.64 -10.02
CA TYR A 133 5.88 5.62 -9.19
C TYR A 133 4.73 4.94 -8.47
N GLY A 134 4.55 5.25 -7.22
CA GLY A 134 3.46 4.69 -6.44
C GLY A 134 3.22 5.42 -5.13
N PRO A 135 2.11 5.11 -4.45
CA PRO A 135 1.66 5.87 -3.31
C PRO A 135 2.62 5.80 -2.12
N PRO A 136 2.59 6.82 -1.23
CA PRO A 136 3.46 6.92 -0.06
C PRO A 136 3.10 5.89 1.02
N THR A 137 3.94 5.78 2.03
CA THR A 137 3.78 4.81 3.14
C THR A 137 2.50 4.99 3.95
N THR A 138 1.89 6.18 3.93
CA THR A 138 0.60 6.47 4.59
C THR A 138 -0.60 5.91 3.84
N SER A 139 -0.45 5.53 2.56
CA SER A 139 -1.51 5.01 1.71
C SER A 139 -1.87 3.56 2.04
N GLY A 140 -3.17 3.27 2.09
CA GLY A 140 -3.69 1.90 2.16
C GLY A 140 -3.42 1.10 0.88
N THR A 141 -3.41 1.76 -0.28
CA THR A 141 -3.06 1.17 -1.58
C THR A 141 -1.62 0.68 -1.56
N ARG A 142 -0.67 1.48 -1.03
CA ARG A 142 0.71 1.07 -0.83
C ARG A 142 0.82 -0.18 0.06
N ALA A 143 0.09 -0.20 1.19
CA ALA A 143 0.12 -1.34 2.10
C ALA A 143 -0.43 -2.62 1.43
N SER A 144 -1.52 -2.50 0.68
CA SER A 144 -2.13 -3.60 -0.08
C SER A 144 -1.21 -4.09 -1.20
N PHE A 145 -0.58 -3.19 -1.95
CA PHE A 145 0.40 -3.53 -2.98
C PHE A 145 1.57 -4.32 -2.38
N ALA A 146 2.21 -3.81 -1.33
CA ALA A 146 3.33 -4.47 -0.67
C ALA A 146 2.96 -5.87 -0.14
N GLU A 147 1.73 -6.05 0.34
CA GLU A 147 1.26 -7.37 0.75
C GLU A 147 1.01 -8.30 -0.44
N MET A 148 0.27 -7.85 -1.46
CA MET A 148 -0.17 -8.70 -2.57
C MET A 148 0.96 -9.00 -3.56
N VAL A 149 1.86 -8.05 -3.78
CA VAL A 149 2.92 -8.16 -4.77
C VAL A 149 4.22 -8.62 -4.11
N ASN A 150 4.79 -7.84 -3.20
CA ASN A 150 6.09 -8.16 -2.62
C ASN A 150 6.03 -9.41 -1.72
N GLN A 151 5.11 -9.42 -0.74
CA GLN A 151 5.04 -10.54 0.20
C GLN A 151 4.43 -11.80 -0.43
N LYS A 152 3.18 -11.71 -0.92
CA LYS A 152 2.43 -12.88 -1.42
C LYS A 152 2.81 -13.24 -2.87
N GLY A 153 3.11 -12.26 -3.71
CA GLY A 153 3.45 -12.45 -5.12
C GLY A 153 4.87 -12.94 -5.33
N TYR A 154 5.82 -12.43 -4.55
CA TYR A 154 7.24 -12.77 -4.65
C TYR A 154 7.69 -13.64 -3.47
N CYS A 155 7.92 -13.09 -2.28
CA CYS A 155 8.62 -13.80 -1.20
C CYS A 155 7.97 -15.12 -0.75
N LYS A 156 6.64 -15.23 -0.82
CA LYS A 156 5.95 -16.50 -0.53
C LYS A 156 5.98 -17.52 -1.65
N LYS A 157 6.34 -17.13 -2.86
CA LYS A 157 6.37 -18.04 -4.02
C LYS A 157 7.78 -18.42 -4.42
N ASP A 158 8.71 -17.49 -4.32
CA ASP A 158 10.10 -17.67 -4.69
C ASP A 158 10.83 -18.56 -3.65
N ALA A 159 11.46 -19.63 -4.12
CA ALA A 159 12.10 -20.61 -3.25
C ALA A 159 13.38 -20.05 -2.62
N GLU A 160 14.15 -19.27 -3.38
CA GLU A 160 15.39 -18.66 -2.90
C GLU A 160 15.10 -17.58 -1.86
N ALA A 161 14.09 -16.73 -2.11
CA ALA A 161 13.65 -15.73 -1.15
C ALA A 161 13.19 -16.36 0.17
N LYS A 162 12.41 -17.45 0.11
CA LYS A 162 12.01 -18.20 1.33
C LYS A 162 13.20 -18.75 2.11
N ALA A 163 14.17 -19.35 1.41
CA ALA A 163 15.34 -19.94 2.04
C ALA A 163 16.20 -18.86 2.70
N ALA A 164 16.48 -17.76 1.99
CA ALA A 164 17.28 -16.66 2.51
C ALA A 164 16.61 -15.93 3.68
N LEU A 165 15.30 -15.71 3.64
CA LEU A 165 14.53 -15.16 4.76
C LEU A 165 14.61 -16.05 6.00
N LYS A 166 14.45 -17.38 5.81
CA LYS A 166 14.57 -18.35 6.90
C LYS A 166 15.96 -18.35 7.50
N ALA A 167 17.00 -18.34 6.69
CA ALA A 167 18.40 -18.29 7.12
C ALA A 167 18.71 -17.03 7.92
N ALA A 168 18.13 -15.87 7.53
CA ALA A 168 18.25 -14.59 8.21
C ALA A 168 17.32 -14.44 9.45
N GLY A 169 16.54 -15.45 9.82
CA GLY A 169 15.57 -15.38 10.92
C GLY A 169 14.42 -14.40 10.67
N GLN A 170 14.19 -14.02 9.41
CA GLN A 170 13.16 -13.07 9.02
C GLN A 170 11.87 -13.78 8.57
N LYS A 171 10.75 -13.11 8.74
CA LYS A 171 9.44 -13.55 8.24
C LYS A 171 9.16 -12.93 6.88
N ASP A 172 8.32 -13.58 6.08
CA ASP A 172 7.85 -13.08 4.79
C ASP A 172 7.25 -11.65 4.82
N LYS A 173 6.77 -11.22 5.98
CA LYS A 173 6.31 -9.83 6.23
C LYS A 173 7.40 -8.78 6.00
N SER A 174 8.67 -9.10 6.19
CA SER A 174 9.78 -8.16 5.95
C SER A 174 9.86 -7.74 4.48
N CYS A 175 9.41 -8.58 3.56
CA CYS A 175 9.32 -8.25 2.14
C CYS A 175 8.37 -7.10 1.78
N ARG A 176 7.53 -6.66 2.71
CA ARG A 176 6.69 -5.47 2.51
C ARG A 176 7.51 -4.18 2.51
N ALA A 177 8.74 -4.20 3.03
CA ALA A 177 9.66 -3.09 2.90
C ALA A 177 10.03 -2.90 1.42
N MET A 178 9.84 -1.69 0.92
CA MET A 178 10.19 -1.34 -0.45
C MET A 178 11.53 -0.62 -0.46
N ARG A 179 12.23 -0.75 -1.59
CA ARG A 179 13.53 -0.10 -1.80
C ARG A 179 13.40 1.43 -1.81
N THR A 180 14.46 2.11 -1.40
CA THR A 180 14.51 3.57 -1.25
C THR A 180 15.61 4.22 -2.09
N ASP A 181 16.23 3.47 -3.00
CA ASP A 181 17.36 3.90 -3.85
C ASP A 181 16.93 4.65 -5.12
N GLY A 182 15.68 5.08 -5.20
CA GLY A 182 15.11 5.83 -6.33
C GLY A 182 14.48 4.98 -7.43
N ALA A 183 14.57 3.65 -7.39
CA ALA A 183 13.84 2.79 -8.33
C ALA A 183 12.33 2.76 -8.03
N TYR A 184 11.94 2.92 -6.77
CA TYR A 184 10.58 3.24 -6.38
C TYR A 184 10.52 4.70 -5.90
N VAL A 185 9.64 5.47 -6.49
CA VAL A 185 9.43 6.89 -6.19
C VAL A 185 8.04 7.05 -5.58
N GLU A 186 7.98 7.63 -4.38
CA GLU A 186 6.70 7.94 -3.76
C GLU A 186 6.07 9.15 -4.45
N ALA A 187 4.82 9.00 -4.85
CA ALA A 187 3.98 10.06 -5.43
C ALA A 187 2.60 10.00 -4.79
N GLY A 188 1.95 11.12 -4.66
CA GLY A 188 0.57 11.19 -4.18
C GLY A 188 -0.40 10.50 -5.16
N GLU A 189 -1.50 9.98 -4.65
CA GLU A 189 -2.52 9.32 -5.49
C GLU A 189 -3.28 10.32 -6.38
N GLN A 190 -3.01 11.61 -6.23
CA GLN A 190 -3.66 12.72 -6.94
C GLN A 190 -2.64 13.59 -7.73
N ASP A 191 -1.37 13.19 -7.77
CA ASP A 191 -0.31 13.90 -8.49
C ASP A 191 -0.24 13.52 -9.97
#